data_341d7e5b79171ab68b8cf4d2fe6c1ef6
#
_entry.id   341d7e5b79171ab68b8cf4d2fe6c1ef6
#
_cell.length_a   1.000
_cell.length_b   1.000
_cell.length_c   1.000
_cell.angle_alpha   90.00
_cell.angle_beta   90.00
_cell.angle_gamma   90.00
#
_symmetry.space_group_name_H-M   'P 1'
#
loop_
_entity.id
_entity.type
_entity.pdbx_description
1 polymer ?
#
loop_
_entity_poly.entity_id
_entity_poly.type
_entity_poly.pdbx_seq_one_letter_code
_entity_poly.pdbx_strand_id
1 'polypeptide(L)'
;MDTSYYNRFGAEELTRRLSSETLLAQGPMGSVLLSEYDAADIPPAFWNLAEPQTVSRIHRLYVAAGAQVLITNTFQASSYALKHDQIAPSVAEVNRGAVDDARQAHPQLLLGSMGPIGIEWFAEDSVEYREIRGIAREQAHALLNAGVDGLLIETVTSIRNLQPMLAGARDAADGMPVLVSFVVDEKGDLLGDGLNIEAAVFYAEKHGANSVGVNCCSLAAANAAVPRMVASATTPVTVRPNVGDPVQTQDGPVWHENPEAFARACIEWRHAGAAMVGSCCGTSAITTAAMAEALDI
;
A
#
# COMPACT_ATOMS: atom_id res chain seq x y z
N MET A 1 15.36 -15.58 14.40
CA MET A 1 14.25 -16.06 13.56
C MET A 1 14.87 -16.57 12.28
N ASP A 2 14.39 -17.70 11.76
CA ASP A 2 14.89 -18.22 10.49
C ASP A 2 14.23 -17.43 9.35
N THR A 3 15.03 -16.63 8.63
CA THR A 3 14.59 -15.80 7.48
C THR A 3 14.92 -16.46 6.14
N SER A 4 15.26 -17.76 6.14
CA SER A 4 15.64 -18.52 4.96
C SER A 4 14.52 -18.62 3.90
N TYR A 5 13.27 -18.37 4.30
CA TYR A 5 12.09 -18.43 3.43
C TYR A 5 11.71 -17.09 2.77
N TYR A 6 12.36 -15.97 3.16
CA TYR A 6 12.05 -14.68 2.55
C TYR A 6 12.44 -14.65 1.07
N ASN A 7 11.61 -14.05 0.24
CA ASN A 7 11.86 -13.95 -1.20
C ASN A 7 12.95 -12.91 -1.51
N ARG A 8 14.21 -13.24 -1.20
CA ARG A 8 15.38 -12.38 -1.40
C ARG A 8 15.55 -11.98 -2.86
N PHE A 9 15.32 -12.90 -3.80
CA PHE A 9 15.41 -12.63 -5.22
C PHE A 9 14.37 -11.58 -5.66
N GLY A 10 13.11 -11.71 -5.22
CA GLY A 10 12.07 -10.71 -5.50
C GLY A 10 12.38 -9.35 -4.85
N ALA A 11 12.97 -9.34 -3.64
CA ALA A 11 13.38 -8.13 -2.96
C ALA A 11 14.51 -7.38 -3.69
N GLU A 12 15.51 -8.10 -4.20
CA GLU A 12 16.60 -7.54 -5.01
C GLU A 12 16.06 -6.98 -6.33
N GLU A 13 15.16 -7.70 -6.98
CA GLU A 13 14.52 -7.27 -8.22
C GLU A 13 13.64 -6.03 -8.01
N LEU A 14 12.84 -5.98 -6.94
CA LEU A 14 12.05 -4.80 -6.57
C LEU A 14 12.95 -3.57 -6.38
N THR A 15 14.02 -3.71 -5.60
CA THR A 15 14.97 -2.62 -5.33
C THR A 15 15.64 -2.13 -6.62
N ARG A 16 16.09 -3.06 -7.45
CA ARG A 16 16.71 -2.76 -8.75
C ARG A 16 15.76 -1.99 -9.66
N ARG A 17 14.54 -2.47 -9.80
CA ARG A 17 13.55 -1.88 -10.71
C ARG A 17 13.07 -0.51 -10.23
N LEU A 18 12.80 -0.33 -8.95
CA LEU A 18 12.45 0.98 -8.37
C LEU A 18 13.55 2.04 -8.60
N SER A 19 14.81 1.61 -8.77
CA SER A 19 15.94 2.52 -9.01
C SER A 19 16.20 2.80 -10.50
N SER A 20 15.58 2.08 -11.43
CA SER A 20 15.93 2.14 -12.86
C SER A 20 14.77 2.43 -13.81
N GLU A 21 13.52 2.30 -13.37
CA GLU A 21 12.33 2.45 -14.22
C GLU A 21 11.12 2.95 -13.41
N THR A 22 10.05 3.34 -14.10
CA THR A 22 8.77 3.63 -13.46
C THR A 22 7.87 2.40 -13.58
N LEU A 23 7.53 1.79 -12.46
CA LEU A 23 6.65 0.62 -12.37
C LEU A 23 5.18 1.04 -12.30
N LEU A 24 4.29 0.22 -12.88
CA LEU A 24 2.85 0.37 -12.70
C LEU A 24 2.35 -0.58 -11.61
N ALA A 25 1.81 -0.02 -10.53
CA ALA A 25 1.15 -0.75 -9.46
C ALA A 25 -0.35 -0.94 -9.78
N GLN A 26 -0.94 -1.98 -9.19
CA GLN A 26 -2.38 -2.21 -9.25
C GLN A 26 -3.20 -1.04 -8.66
N GLY A 27 -4.50 -1.02 -8.94
CA GLY A 27 -5.51 -0.22 -8.24
C GLY A 27 -5.93 -0.86 -6.90
N PRO A 28 -7.05 -0.39 -6.29
CA PRO A 28 -7.48 -0.82 -4.97
C PRO A 28 -8.08 -2.23 -4.97
N MET A 29 -8.01 -2.91 -3.82
CA MET A 29 -8.76 -4.14 -3.56
C MET A 29 -10.08 -3.83 -2.83
N GLY A 30 -10.00 -3.12 -1.70
CA GLY A 30 -11.14 -2.92 -0.80
C GLY A 30 -12.35 -2.22 -1.44
N SER A 31 -12.15 -1.11 -2.16
CA SER A 31 -13.26 -0.41 -2.83
C SER A 31 -13.87 -1.23 -3.98
N VAL A 32 -13.09 -2.07 -4.67
CA VAL A 32 -13.61 -2.99 -5.69
C VAL A 32 -14.48 -4.07 -5.04
N LEU A 33 -14.02 -4.67 -3.95
CA LEU A 33 -14.83 -5.65 -3.20
C LEU A 33 -16.14 -5.04 -2.72
N LEU A 34 -16.14 -3.82 -2.19
CA LEU A 34 -17.32 -3.13 -1.71
C LEU A 34 -18.30 -2.76 -2.83
N SER A 35 -17.81 -2.34 -4.00
CA SER A 35 -18.67 -1.86 -5.08
C SER A 35 -19.19 -2.97 -6.00
N GLU A 36 -18.43 -4.05 -6.19
CA GLU A 36 -18.76 -5.07 -7.18
C GLU A 36 -19.33 -6.36 -6.59
N TYR A 37 -19.15 -6.59 -5.26
CA TYR A 37 -19.44 -7.89 -4.65
C TYR A 37 -20.35 -7.86 -3.43
N ASP A 38 -21.01 -6.72 -3.15
CA ASP A 38 -21.87 -6.56 -1.96
C ASP A 38 -21.17 -7.01 -0.64
N ALA A 39 -19.91 -6.60 -0.52
CA ALA A 39 -18.99 -7.04 0.52
C ALA A 39 -19.19 -6.32 1.88
N ALA A 40 -20.29 -5.61 2.07
CA ALA A 40 -20.51 -4.76 3.25
C ALA A 40 -20.44 -5.53 4.58
N ASP A 41 -20.81 -6.81 4.56
CA ASP A 41 -20.87 -7.65 5.77
C ASP A 41 -19.63 -8.50 6.00
N ILE A 42 -18.64 -8.48 5.07
CA ILE A 42 -17.42 -9.29 5.18
C ILE A 42 -16.20 -8.36 5.27
N PRO A 43 -15.46 -8.36 6.39
CA PRO A 43 -14.22 -7.58 6.50
C PRO A 43 -13.27 -7.87 5.34
N PRO A 44 -12.66 -6.84 4.70
CA PRO A 44 -11.86 -7.02 3.48
C PRO A 44 -10.75 -8.07 3.60
N ALA A 45 -10.07 -8.15 4.75
CA ALA A 45 -9.02 -9.14 4.96
C ALA A 45 -9.54 -10.59 5.05
N PHE A 46 -10.80 -10.79 5.44
CA PHE A 46 -11.39 -12.12 5.55
C PHE A 46 -11.75 -12.73 4.18
N TRP A 47 -11.91 -11.91 3.14
CA TRP A 47 -12.13 -12.38 1.76
C TRP A 47 -11.04 -13.32 1.27
N ASN A 48 -9.80 -13.13 1.73
CA ASN A 48 -8.68 -14.01 1.38
C ASN A 48 -8.90 -15.48 1.79
N LEU A 49 -9.77 -15.73 2.76
CA LEU A 49 -10.09 -17.08 3.25
C LEU A 49 -11.51 -17.50 2.88
N ALA A 50 -12.46 -16.57 2.87
CA ALA A 50 -13.86 -16.85 2.57
C ALA A 50 -14.10 -16.98 1.06
N GLU A 51 -13.50 -16.13 0.26
CA GLU A 51 -13.73 -16.03 -1.19
C GLU A 51 -12.39 -15.84 -1.96
N PRO A 52 -11.40 -16.74 -1.80
CA PRO A 52 -10.05 -16.58 -2.37
C PRO A 52 -10.07 -16.48 -3.90
N GLN A 53 -11.04 -17.12 -4.57
CA GLN A 53 -11.15 -17.04 -6.03
C GLN A 53 -11.56 -15.65 -6.51
N THR A 54 -12.36 -14.94 -5.73
CA THR A 54 -12.75 -13.55 -6.02
C THR A 54 -11.55 -12.63 -5.88
N VAL A 55 -10.77 -12.72 -4.80
CA VAL A 55 -9.54 -11.95 -4.59
C VAL A 55 -8.54 -12.22 -5.71
N SER A 56 -8.28 -13.50 -6.04
CA SER A 56 -7.38 -13.89 -7.14
C SER A 56 -7.86 -13.36 -8.49
N ARG A 57 -9.17 -13.34 -8.74
CA ARG A 57 -9.75 -12.80 -9.98
C ARG A 57 -9.49 -11.30 -10.11
N ILE A 58 -9.66 -10.53 -9.05
CA ILE A 58 -9.39 -9.09 -9.06
C ILE A 58 -7.90 -8.85 -9.34
N HIS A 59 -6.99 -9.59 -8.71
CA HIS A 59 -5.56 -9.51 -9.00
C HIS A 59 -5.24 -9.83 -10.47
N ARG A 60 -5.87 -10.88 -11.05
CA ARG A 60 -5.71 -11.21 -12.48
C ARG A 60 -6.19 -10.09 -13.41
N LEU A 61 -7.29 -9.39 -13.05
CA LEU A 61 -7.76 -8.24 -13.82
C LEU A 61 -6.72 -7.11 -13.84
N TYR A 62 -6.07 -6.83 -12.70
CA TYR A 62 -5.01 -5.84 -12.64
C TYR A 62 -3.77 -6.24 -13.45
N VAL A 63 -3.34 -7.50 -13.39
CA VAL A 63 -2.22 -7.99 -14.22
C VAL A 63 -2.57 -7.89 -15.70
N ALA A 64 -3.79 -8.29 -16.10
CA ALA A 64 -4.26 -8.18 -17.48
C ALA A 64 -4.37 -6.71 -17.95
N ALA A 65 -4.58 -5.77 -17.04
CA ALA A 65 -4.58 -4.34 -17.29
C ALA A 65 -3.17 -3.72 -17.33
N GLY A 66 -2.10 -4.51 -17.18
CA GLY A 66 -0.72 -4.06 -17.27
C GLY A 66 -0.02 -3.80 -15.93
N ALA A 67 -0.66 -4.05 -14.79
CA ALA A 67 0.00 -3.90 -13.50
C ALA A 67 1.20 -4.85 -13.37
N GLN A 68 2.36 -4.30 -13.05
CA GLN A 68 3.62 -5.01 -12.82
C GLN A 68 3.82 -5.36 -11.34
N VAL A 69 3.28 -4.50 -10.46
CA VAL A 69 3.34 -4.66 -9.00
C VAL A 69 1.93 -4.90 -8.45
N LEU A 70 1.72 -6.05 -7.83
CA LEU A 70 0.52 -6.29 -7.04
C LEU A 70 0.76 -5.95 -5.56
N ILE A 71 -0.34 -5.68 -4.85
CA ILE A 71 -0.36 -5.37 -3.42
C ILE A 71 -1.37 -6.31 -2.77
N THR A 72 -0.96 -7.03 -1.74
CA THR A 72 -1.83 -8.01 -1.07
C THR A 72 -3.06 -7.37 -0.43
N ASN A 73 -4.16 -8.12 -0.34
CA ASN A 73 -5.36 -7.69 0.37
C ASN A 73 -5.21 -7.87 1.89
N THR A 74 -4.22 -7.18 2.49
CA THR A 74 -3.83 -7.34 3.90
C THR A 74 -3.78 -6.05 4.69
N PHE A 75 -4.33 -4.95 4.15
CA PHE A 75 -4.39 -3.65 4.83
C PHE A 75 -4.92 -3.75 6.27
N GLN A 76 -5.96 -4.55 6.50
CA GLN A 76 -6.58 -4.81 7.80
C GLN A 76 -6.31 -6.24 8.31
N ALA A 77 -5.13 -6.80 8.07
CA ALA A 77 -4.77 -8.16 8.48
C ALA A 77 -3.76 -8.24 9.63
N SER A 78 -3.61 -7.16 10.42
CA SER A 78 -2.86 -7.16 11.67
C SER A 78 -3.68 -7.81 12.80
N SER A 79 -3.03 -8.29 13.87
CA SER A 79 -3.73 -8.85 15.03
C SER A 79 -4.71 -7.86 15.69
N TYR A 80 -4.40 -6.56 15.62
CA TYR A 80 -5.30 -5.49 16.07
C TYR A 80 -6.59 -5.44 15.23
N ALA A 81 -6.46 -5.38 13.90
CA ALA A 81 -7.60 -5.30 13.00
C ALA A 81 -8.43 -6.59 13.01
N LEU A 82 -7.79 -7.76 12.95
CA LEU A 82 -8.49 -9.05 13.00
C LEU A 82 -9.30 -9.23 14.29
N LYS A 83 -8.77 -8.77 15.42
CA LYS A 83 -9.49 -8.79 16.69
C LYS A 83 -10.69 -7.82 16.67
N HIS A 84 -10.51 -6.62 16.13
CA HIS A 84 -11.59 -5.63 15.98
C HIS A 84 -12.73 -6.18 15.11
N ASP A 85 -12.39 -6.82 14.00
CA ASP A 85 -13.33 -7.37 13.03
C ASP A 85 -13.84 -8.77 13.43
N GLN A 86 -13.46 -9.27 14.60
CA GLN A 86 -13.84 -10.59 15.16
C GLN A 86 -13.48 -11.76 14.23
N ILE A 87 -12.39 -11.64 13.48
CA ILE A 87 -11.87 -12.68 12.60
C ILE A 87 -11.08 -13.68 13.43
N ALA A 88 -11.53 -14.95 13.45
CA ALA A 88 -10.93 -16.02 14.25
C ALA A 88 -9.58 -16.56 13.73
N PRO A 89 -9.33 -16.68 12.39
CA PRO A 89 -8.05 -17.08 11.86
C PRO A 89 -6.89 -16.19 12.33
N SER A 90 -5.71 -16.77 12.46
CA SER A 90 -4.50 -16.08 12.89
C SER A 90 -3.97 -15.10 11.83
N VAL A 91 -3.15 -14.13 12.26
CA VAL A 91 -2.42 -13.22 11.39
C VAL A 91 -1.67 -13.99 10.29
N ALA A 92 -1.01 -15.08 10.64
CA ALA A 92 -0.26 -15.90 9.70
C ALA A 92 -1.15 -16.54 8.62
N GLU A 93 -2.32 -17.06 9.00
CA GLU A 93 -3.26 -17.67 8.05
C GLU A 93 -3.85 -16.65 7.08
N VAL A 94 -4.32 -15.51 7.58
CA VAL A 94 -4.94 -14.47 6.73
C VAL A 94 -3.91 -13.87 5.76
N ASN A 95 -2.73 -13.50 6.26
CA ASN A 95 -1.70 -12.89 5.41
C ASN A 95 -1.14 -13.90 4.39
N ARG A 96 -0.99 -15.18 4.74
CA ARG A 96 -0.60 -16.24 3.79
C ARG A 96 -1.66 -16.42 2.72
N GLY A 97 -2.95 -16.53 3.08
CA GLY A 97 -4.04 -16.64 2.11
C GLY A 97 -4.01 -15.51 1.09
N ALA A 98 -3.85 -14.27 1.55
CA ALA A 98 -3.75 -13.10 0.68
C ALA A 98 -2.55 -13.15 -0.28
N VAL A 99 -1.40 -13.61 0.18
CA VAL A 99 -0.20 -13.78 -0.66
C VAL A 99 -0.43 -14.89 -1.69
N ASP A 100 -1.00 -16.02 -1.28
CA ASP A 100 -1.31 -17.15 -2.16
C ASP A 100 -2.31 -16.71 -3.26
N ASP A 101 -3.35 -15.95 -2.90
CA ASP A 101 -4.33 -15.40 -3.84
C ASP A 101 -3.69 -14.44 -4.86
N ALA A 102 -2.83 -13.54 -4.42
CA ALA A 102 -2.14 -12.61 -5.31
C ALA A 102 -1.15 -13.36 -6.23
N ARG A 103 -0.43 -14.35 -5.73
CA ARG A 103 0.53 -15.16 -6.52
C ARG A 103 -0.15 -15.98 -7.61
N GLN A 104 -1.44 -16.37 -7.45
CA GLN A 104 -2.22 -17.01 -8.52
C GLN A 104 -2.43 -16.11 -9.76
N ALA A 105 -2.27 -14.81 -9.63
CA ALA A 105 -2.31 -13.88 -10.75
C ALA A 105 -0.95 -13.76 -11.48
N HIS A 106 0.11 -14.42 -11.01
CA HIS A 106 1.46 -14.38 -11.56
C HIS A 106 2.03 -12.97 -11.71
N PRO A 107 2.02 -12.14 -10.63
CA PRO A 107 2.58 -10.80 -10.68
C PRO A 107 4.09 -10.84 -10.92
N GLN A 108 4.63 -9.78 -11.52
CA GLN A 108 6.09 -9.62 -11.62
C GLN A 108 6.69 -9.34 -10.23
N LEU A 109 6.03 -8.48 -9.44
CA LEU A 109 6.41 -8.13 -8.08
C LEU A 109 5.18 -8.09 -7.17
N LEU A 110 5.35 -8.40 -5.89
CA LEU A 110 4.27 -8.44 -4.89
C LEU A 110 4.69 -7.72 -3.60
N LEU A 111 3.94 -6.69 -3.22
CA LEU A 111 4.10 -5.97 -1.96
C LEU A 111 3.09 -6.46 -0.92
N GLY A 112 3.54 -6.64 0.32
CA GLY A 112 2.69 -6.92 1.46
C GLY A 112 2.15 -5.64 2.08
N SER A 113 0.83 -5.40 1.99
CA SER A 113 0.17 -4.21 2.54
C SER A 113 0.04 -4.28 4.06
N MET A 114 0.36 -3.17 4.73
CA MET A 114 0.23 -2.97 6.16
C MET A 114 -0.46 -1.63 6.41
N GLY A 115 -1.71 -1.65 6.87
CA GLY A 115 -2.47 -0.46 7.21
C GLY A 115 -2.20 0.06 8.62
N PRO A 116 -2.70 1.25 8.96
CA PRO A 116 -2.48 1.87 10.27
C PRO A 116 -3.10 1.05 11.42
N ILE A 117 -2.45 1.11 12.58
CA ILE A 117 -2.92 0.51 13.84
C ILE A 117 -3.52 1.63 14.68
N GLY A 118 -4.81 1.53 15.02
CA GLY A 118 -5.60 2.58 15.68
C GLY A 118 -5.37 2.71 17.18
N ILE A 119 -4.15 2.49 17.67
CA ILE A 119 -3.78 2.65 19.09
C ILE A 119 -3.05 4.00 19.25
N GLU A 120 -3.49 4.82 20.19
CA GLU A 120 -2.80 6.07 20.52
C GLU A 120 -1.65 5.80 21.49
N TRP A 121 -0.56 6.53 21.34
CA TRP A 121 0.59 6.48 22.23
C TRP A 121 1.19 7.86 22.46
N PHE A 122 1.92 8.05 23.57
CA PHE A 122 2.43 9.35 23.99
C PHE A 122 3.95 9.41 24.16
N ALA A 123 4.60 8.28 24.43
CA ALA A 123 6.05 8.20 24.60
C ALA A 123 6.59 6.89 23.99
N GLU A 124 7.80 6.93 23.42
CA GLU A 124 8.44 5.77 22.76
C GLU A 124 8.72 4.59 23.70
N ASP A 125 8.78 4.85 25.00
CA ASP A 125 8.92 3.82 26.04
C ASP A 125 7.58 3.37 26.63
N SER A 126 6.43 3.87 26.12
CA SER A 126 5.10 3.49 26.58
C SER A 126 4.75 2.04 26.22
N VAL A 127 3.75 1.50 26.92
CA VAL A 127 3.21 0.15 26.63
C VAL A 127 2.59 0.13 25.25
N GLU A 128 1.82 1.16 24.90
CA GLU A 128 1.11 1.32 23.64
C GLU A 128 2.08 1.37 22.45
N TYR A 129 3.18 2.11 22.56
CA TYR A 129 4.21 2.14 21.51
C TYR A 129 4.78 0.74 21.26
N ARG A 130 5.13 0.01 22.33
CA ARG A 130 5.65 -1.37 22.22
C ARG A 130 4.61 -2.33 21.66
N GLU A 131 3.34 -2.13 22.00
CA GLU A 131 2.22 -2.92 21.46
C GLU A 131 2.10 -2.71 19.96
N ILE A 132 2.01 -1.46 19.46
CA ILE A 132 1.95 -1.17 18.02
C ILE A 132 3.15 -1.75 17.29
N ARG A 133 4.36 -1.57 17.82
CA ARG A 133 5.59 -2.13 17.26
C ARG A 133 5.54 -3.66 17.20
N GLY A 134 5.01 -4.31 18.22
CA GLY A 134 4.83 -5.76 18.28
C GLY A 134 3.84 -6.28 17.23
N ILE A 135 2.69 -5.62 17.09
CA ILE A 135 1.65 -5.93 16.10
C ILE A 135 2.20 -5.75 14.67
N ALA A 136 2.87 -4.65 14.39
CA ALA A 136 3.48 -4.38 13.09
C ALA A 136 4.56 -5.43 12.74
N ARG A 137 5.40 -5.80 13.71
CA ARG A 137 6.41 -6.85 13.53
C ARG A 137 5.78 -8.21 13.23
N GLU A 138 4.68 -8.57 13.92
CA GLU A 138 3.95 -9.82 13.70
C GLU A 138 3.42 -9.92 12.27
N GLN A 139 2.72 -8.88 11.78
CA GLN A 139 2.18 -8.85 10.43
C GLN A 139 3.28 -8.84 9.37
N ALA A 140 4.32 -8.02 9.55
CA ALA A 140 5.48 -7.97 8.67
C ALA A 140 6.13 -9.34 8.52
N HIS A 141 6.35 -10.04 9.63
CA HIS A 141 6.92 -11.39 9.63
C HIS A 141 6.01 -12.41 8.91
N ALA A 142 4.68 -12.33 9.11
CA ALA A 142 3.72 -13.19 8.43
C ALA A 142 3.76 -12.99 6.91
N LEU A 143 3.79 -11.74 6.42
CA LEU A 143 3.87 -11.38 5.01
C LEU A 143 5.19 -11.86 4.37
N LEU A 144 6.32 -11.59 5.03
CA LEU A 144 7.64 -11.99 4.53
C LEU A 144 7.79 -13.51 4.47
N ASN A 145 7.31 -14.23 5.47
CA ASN A 145 7.28 -15.70 5.47
C ASN A 145 6.33 -16.28 4.39
N ALA A 146 5.30 -15.54 4.02
CA ALA A 146 4.41 -15.93 2.93
C ALA A 146 5.03 -15.68 1.54
N GLY A 147 6.10 -14.90 1.43
CA GLY A 147 6.89 -14.74 0.21
C GLY A 147 6.56 -13.48 -0.59
N VAL A 148 6.25 -12.35 0.08
CA VAL A 148 6.23 -11.02 -0.59
C VAL A 148 7.65 -10.56 -0.93
N ASP A 149 7.75 -9.66 -1.91
CA ASP A 149 9.04 -9.10 -2.39
C ASP A 149 9.45 -7.86 -1.58
N GLY A 150 8.51 -7.28 -0.83
CA GLY A 150 8.72 -6.15 0.07
C GLY A 150 7.48 -5.85 0.89
N LEU A 151 7.61 -5.00 1.90
CA LEU A 151 6.52 -4.51 2.73
C LEU A 151 6.11 -3.11 2.30
N LEU A 152 4.81 -2.80 2.40
CA LEU A 152 4.26 -1.48 2.14
C LEU A 152 3.44 -1.02 3.35
N ILE A 153 3.99 -0.12 4.16
CA ILE A 153 3.23 0.60 5.19
C ILE A 153 2.52 1.74 4.48
N GLU A 154 1.20 1.69 4.39
CA GLU A 154 0.43 2.63 3.60
C GLU A 154 -0.65 3.37 4.40
N THR A 155 -1.12 4.50 3.84
CA THR A 155 -2.16 5.34 4.43
C THR A 155 -1.71 5.96 5.77
N VAL A 156 -0.45 6.37 5.82
CA VAL A 156 0.15 7.01 7.00
C VAL A 156 -0.25 8.49 7.02
N THR A 157 -0.99 8.90 8.05
CA THR A 157 -1.49 10.28 8.18
C THR A 157 -0.58 11.17 9.02
N SER A 158 0.32 10.60 9.83
CA SER A 158 1.23 11.34 10.70
C SER A 158 2.50 10.56 11.01
N ILE A 159 3.56 11.25 11.37
CA ILE A 159 4.80 10.60 11.83
C ILE A 159 4.57 9.80 13.11
N ARG A 160 3.67 10.26 13.97
CA ARG A 160 3.30 9.51 15.18
C ARG A 160 2.73 8.13 14.83
N ASN A 161 1.88 8.02 13.81
CA ASN A 161 1.38 6.72 13.35
C ASN A 161 2.49 5.85 12.74
N LEU A 162 3.39 6.46 11.96
CA LEU A 162 4.46 5.74 11.29
C LEU A 162 5.48 5.14 12.25
N GLN A 163 5.88 5.88 13.25
CA GLN A 163 7.07 5.60 14.06
C GLN A 163 7.12 4.17 14.65
N PRO A 164 6.12 3.70 15.43
CA PRO A 164 6.14 2.34 15.96
C PRO A 164 5.93 1.27 14.87
N MET A 165 5.16 1.58 13.82
CA MET A 165 4.91 0.66 12.72
C MET A 165 6.17 0.39 11.90
N LEU A 166 6.89 1.45 11.52
CA LEU A 166 8.14 1.33 10.77
C LEU A 166 9.20 0.60 11.60
N ALA A 167 9.31 0.91 12.89
CA ALA A 167 10.21 0.20 13.81
C ALA A 167 9.88 -1.31 13.86
N GLY A 168 8.60 -1.67 13.99
CA GLY A 168 8.17 -3.07 14.02
C GLY A 168 8.41 -3.81 12.71
N ALA A 169 8.09 -3.17 11.58
CA ALA A 169 8.35 -3.72 10.25
C ALA A 169 9.85 -3.93 10.00
N ARG A 170 10.70 -2.97 10.40
CA ARG A 170 12.18 -3.09 10.29
C ARG A 170 12.74 -4.20 11.18
N ASP A 171 12.18 -4.42 12.38
CA ASP A 171 12.58 -5.55 13.24
C ASP A 171 12.37 -6.93 12.58
N ALA A 172 11.38 -7.04 11.71
CA ALA A 172 11.08 -8.28 10.98
C ALA A 172 11.82 -8.38 9.64
N ALA A 173 12.12 -7.25 9.00
CA ALA A 173 12.47 -7.20 7.58
C ALA A 173 13.80 -7.87 7.22
N ASP A 174 14.78 -7.91 8.12
CA ASP A 174 16.11 -8.56 7.87
C ASP A 174 16.67 -8.26 6.47
N GLY A 175 16.75 -6.97 6.10
CA GLY A 175 17.23 -6.51 4.80
C GLY A 175 16.18 -6.46 3.68
N MET A 176 14.98 -7.00 3.87
CA MET A 176 13.88 -6.87 2.89
C MET A 176 13.40 -5.41 2.78
N PRO A 177 12.99 -4.96 1.57
CA PRO A 177 12.54 -3.58 1.38
C PRO A 177 11.28 -3.25 2.19
N VAL A 178 11.27 -2.06 2.81
CA VAL A 178 10.08 -1.49 3.46
C VAL A 178 9.77 -0.15 2.80
N LEU A 179 8.62 -0.07 2.16
CA LEU A 179 8.10 1.12 1.51
C LEU A 179 7.12 1.82 2.47
N VAL A 180 7.09 3.15 2.45
CA VAL A 180 6.19 3.96 3.26
C VAL A 180 5.37 4.88 2.36
N SER A 181 4.04 4.94 2.57
CA SER A 181 3.15 5.78 1.78
C SER A 181 2.25 6.64 2.69
N PHE A 182 2.30 7.95 2.47
CA PHE A 182 1.64 8.98 3.26
C PHE A 182 0.28 9.38 2.67
N VAL A 183 -0.62 9.86 3.53
CA VAL A 183 -1.82 10.60 3.13
C VAL A 183 -1.54 12.08 3.31
N VAL A 184 -1.74 12.86 2.24
CA VAL A 184 -1.48 14.29 2.23
C VAL A 184 -2.73 15.10 1.91
N ASP A 185 -2.76 16.34 2.37
CA ASP A 185 -3.78 17.33 2.06
C ASP A 185 -3.55 17.98 0.68
N GLU A 186 -4.41 18.92 0.28
CA GLU A 186 -4.34 19.63 -1.01
C GLU A 186 -3.07 20.49 -1.19
N LYS A 187 -2.32 20.73 -0.11
CA LYS A 187 -1.02 21.43 -0.16
C LYS A 187 0.15 20.47 -0.31
N GLY A 188 -0.12 19.16 -0.19
CA GLY A 188 0.87 18.11 -0.18
C GLY A 188 1.57 17.94 1.17
N ASP A 189 0.96 18.35 2.29
CA ASP A 189 1.45 18.14 3.64
C ASP A 189 0.67 17.01 4.33
N LEU A 190 1.26 16.35 5.36
CA LEU A 190 0.62 15.22 6.04
C LEU A 190 -0.75 15.60 6.60
N LEU A 191 -1.76 14.77 6.30
CA LEU A 191 -3.16 15.06 6.63
C LEU A 191 -3.43 15.13 8.14
N GLY A 192 -2.75 14.30 8.95
CA GLY A 192 -3.08 14.15 10.38
C GLY A 192 -2.36 15.13 11.31
N ASP A 193 -1.13 15.50 11.02
CA ASP A 193 -0.34 16.42 11.86
C ASP A 193 0.12 17.69 11.14
N GLY A 194 -0.20 17.82 9.85
CA GLY A 194 0.16 18.98 9.05
C GLY A 194 1.68 19.16 8.86
N LEU A 195 2.45 18.12 9.13
CA LEU A 195 3.90 18.15 8.90
C LEU A 195 4.17 18.26 7.39
N ASN A 196 5.12 19.11 6.99
CA ASN A 196 5.49 19.18 5.58
C ASN A 196 6.05 17.85 5.09
N ILE A 197 5.79 17.52 3.82
CA ILE A 197 6.13 16.22 3.24
C ILE A 197 7.64 15.97 3.24
N GLU A 198 8.46 17.00 3.10
CA GLU A 198 9.92 16.89 3.11
C GLU A 198 10.44 16.38 4.46
N ALA A 199 9.86 16.86 5.56
CA ALA A 199 10.20 16.38 6.90
C ALA A 199 9.74 14.93 7.12
N ALA A 200 8.57 14.57 6.59
CA ALA A 200 8.07 13.19 6.64
C ALA A 200 8.94 12.23 5.83
N VAL A 201 9.35 12.61 4.64
CA VAL A 201 10.32 11.89 3.79
C VAL A 201 11.62 11.68 4.55
N PHE A 202 12.22 12.77 5.04
CA PHE A 202 13.47 12.69 5.82
C PHE A 202 13.35 11.75 7.02
N TYR A 203 12.24 11.83 7.76
CA TYR A 203 11.99 10.95 8.90
C TYR A 203 11.96 9.47 8.47
N ALA A 204 11.17 9.14 7.46
CA ALA A 204 11.02 7.77 6.99
C ALA A 204 12.34 7.17 6.49
N GLU A 205 13.08 7.91 5.68
CA GLU A 205 14.41 7.49 5.17
C GLU A 205 15.42 7.28 6.30
N LYS A 206 15.50 8.22 7.25
CA LYS A 206 16.37 8.12 8.42
C LYS A 206 16.07 6.88 9.27
N HIS A 207 14.83 6.41 9.28
CA HIS A 207 14.40 5.24 10.05
C HIS A 207 14.28 3.97 9.19
N GLY A 208 14.85 3.99 7.97
CA GLY A 208 15.08 2.81 7.17
C GLY A 208 13.99 2.46 6.15
N ALA A 209 13.13 3.41 5.77
CA ALA A 209 12.32 3.25 4.58
C ALA A 209 13.20 3.15 3.33
N ASN A 210 12.91 2.19 2.45
CA ASN A 210 13.62 1.98 1.18
C ASN A 210 12.93 2.67 0.00
N SER A 211 11.72 3.19 0.22
CA SER A 211 10.97 4.03 -0.70
C SER A 211 9.94 4.83 0.09
N VAL A 212 9.62 6.02 -0.38
CA VAL A 212 8.59 6.88 0.18
C VAL A 212 7.55 7.23 -0.88
N GLY A 213 6.32 7.55 -0.47
CA GLY A 213 5.27 7.88 -1.44
C GLY A 213 4.03 8.46 -0.84
N VAL A 214 3.01 8.63 -1.68
CA VAL A 214 1.67 9.04 -1.27
C VAL A 214 0.60 8.09 -1.79
N ASN A 215 -0.45 7.86 -0.99
CA ASN A 215 -1.65 7.12 -1.41
C ASN A 215 -2.89 7.64 -0.68
N CYS A 216 -4.06 7.21 -1.10
CA CYS A 216 -5.34 7.56 -0.47
C CYS A 216 -5.56 9.08 -0.28
N CYS A 217 -4.93 9.91 -1.10
CA CYS A 217 -5.17 11.35 -1.20
C CYS A 217 -5.82 11.68 -2.56
N SER A 218 -6.30 12.90 -2.74
CA SER A 218 -6.83 13.33 -4.04
C SER A 218 -5.73 13.39 -5.10
N LEU A 219 -6.13 13.40 -6.38
CA LEU A 219 -5.20 13.59 -7.50
C LEU A 219 -4.47 14.94 -7.40
N ALA A 220 -5.17 16.00 -6.94
CA ALA A 220 -4.59 17.33 -6.74
C ALA A 220 -3.54 17.31 -5.62
N ALA A 221 -3.83 16.67 -4.50
CA ALA A 221 -2.89 16.50 -3.38
C ALA A 221 -1.63 15.74 -3.80
N ALA A 222 -1.79 14.65 -4.56
CA ALA A 222 -0.66 13.90 -5.12
C ALA A 222 0.20 14.76 -6.05
N ASN A 223 -0.43 15.55 -6.94
CA ASN A 223 0.27 16.45 -7.84
C ASN A 223 1.05 17.56 -7.10
N ALA A 224 0.55 18.01 -5.95
CA ALA A 224 1.26 18.96 -5.10
C ALA A 224 2.45 18.33 -4.36
N ALA A 225 2.29 17.08 -3.87
CA ALA A 225 3.30 16.40 -3.07
C ALA A 225 4.46 15.81 -3.90
N VAL A 226 4.17 15.16 -5.03
CA VAL A 226 5.15 14.34 -5.78
C VAL A 226 6.40 15.13 -6.21
N PRO A 227 6.32 16.33 -6.81
CA PRO A 227 7.51 17.09 -7.16
C PRO A 227 8.39 17.47 -5.95
N ARG A 228 7.76 17.79 -4.81
CA ARG A 228 8.45 18.12 -3.56
C ARG A 228 9.15 16.90 -2.98
N MET A 229 8.50 15.74 -3.02
CA MET A 229 9.07 14.47 -2.59
C MET A 229 10.28 14.08 -3.44
N VAL A 230 10.14 14.12 -4.77
CA VAL A 230 11.25 13.77 -5.68
C VAL A 230 12.44 14.72 -5.50
N ALA A 231 12.20 15.99 -5.22
CA ALA A 231 13.28 16.96 -4.97
C ALA A 231 14.00 16.74 -3.62
N SER A 232 13.35 16.12 -2.63
CA SER A 232 13.88 15.96 -1.26
C SER A 232 14.29 14.53 -0.91
N ALA A 233 13.69 13.51 -1.55
CA ALA A 233 13.96 12.11 -1.26
C ALA A 233 15.30 11.65 -1.83
N THR A 234 15.96 10.76 -1.08
CA THR A 234 17.12 10.00 -1.53
C THR A 234 16.76 8.58 -1.97
N THR A 235 15.54 8.15 -1.65
CA THR A 235 14.95 6.87 -2.03
C THR A 235 13.90 7.03 -3.14
N PRO A 236 13.52 5.96 -3.86
CA PRO A 236 12.49 5.99 -4.87
C PRO A 236 11.15 6.53 -4.37
N VAL A 237 10.47 7.35 -5.18
CA VAL A 237 9.16 7.93 -4.84
C VAL A 237 8.02 7.17 -5.51
N THR A 238 6.95 6.88 -4.76
CA THR A 238 5.77 6.17 -5.25
C THR A 238 4.49 6.99 -5.12
N VAL A 239 3.52 6.81 -6.03
CA VAL A 239 2.29 7.61 -6.04
C VAL A 239 1.07 6.80 -6.46
N ARG A 240 0.01 6.78 -5.61
CA ARG A 240 -1.23 6.04 -5.81
C ARG A 240 -2.45 6.80 -5.22
N PRO A 241 -2.92 7.89 -5.86
CA PRO A 241 -4.04 8.66 -5.34
C PRO A 241 -5.40 7.98 -5.55
N ASN A 242 -6.41 8.52 -4.87
CA ASN A 242 -7.83 8.21 -5.08
C ASN A 242 -8.38 8.97 -6.30
N VAL A 243 -9.53 8.51 -6.82
CA VAL A 243 -10.29 9.26 -7.83
C VAL A 243 -11.01 10.48 -7.22
N GLY A 244 -11.07 10.58 -5.93
CA GLY A 244 -11.81 11.58 -5.14
C GLY A 244 -12.69 10.89 -4.09
N ASP A 245 -13.54 11.68 -3.43
CA ASP A 245 -14.48 11.16 -2.44
C ASP A 245 -15.68 10.47 -3.12
N PRO A 246 -16.21 9.39 -2.53
CA PRO A 246 -17.40 8.74 -3.05
C PRO A 246 -18.65 9.61 -2.84
N VAL A 247 -19.54 9.56 -3.79
CA VAL A 247 -20.92 10.06 -3.61
C VAL A 247 -21.72 9.01 -2.86
N GLN A 248 -22.25 9.37 -1.69
CA GLN A 248 -23.12 8.46 -0.92
C GLN A 248 -24.48 8.32 -1.60
N THR A 249 -24.86 7.10 -1.94
CA THR A 249 -26.17 6.75 -2.51
C THR A 249 -26.94 5.83 -1.57
N GLN A 250 -28.20 5.52 -1.90
CA GLN A 250 -29.00 4.55 -1.14
C GLN A 250 -28.43 3.13 -1.22
N ASP A 251 -27.71 2.83 -2.31
CA ASP A 251 -27.08 1.53 -2.59
C ASP A 251 -25.62 1.47 -2.16
N GLY A 252 -25.13 2.49 -1.43
CA GLY A 252 -23.75 2.58 -0.95
C GLY A 252 -22.90 3.66 -1.62
N PRO A 253 -21.59 3.69 -1.36
CA PRO A 253 -20.68 4.68 -1.92
C PRO A 253 -20.41 4.42 -3.42
N VAL A 254 -20.57 5.46 -4.24
CA VAL A 254 -20.29 5.42 -5.69
C VAL A 254 -19.16 6.39 -6.00
N TRP A 255 -18.14 5.90 -6.71
CA TRP A 255 -17.03 6.72 -7.22
C TRP A 255 -17.21 6.99 -8.72
N HIS A 256 -16.87 8.20 -9.12
CA HIS A 256 -16.83 8.58 -10.54
C HIS A 256 -15.40 8.50 -11.05
N GLU A 257 -15.05 7.34 -11.61
CA GLU A 257 -13.73 7.06 -12.14
C GLU A 257 -13.39 7.99 -13.33
N ASN A 258 -12.15 8.45 -13.41
CA ASN A 258 -11.64 9.27 -14.51
C ASN A 258 -10.28 8.71 -15.01
N PRO A 259 -10.29 7.63 -15.78
CA PRO A 259 -9.08 6.97 -16.26
C PRO A 259 -8.13 7.89 -17.05
N GLU A 260 -8.69 8.81 -17.84
CA GLU A 260 -7.92 9.74 -18.65
C GLU A 260 -7.12 10.76 -17.80
N ALA A 261 -7.68 11.19 -16.65
CA ALA A 261 -6.96 12.08 -15.74
C ALA A 261 -5.76 11.36 -15.12
N PHE A 262 -5.92 10.08 -14.73
CA PHE A 262 -4.84 9.24 -14.21
C PHE A 262 -3.78 8.96 -15.29
N ALA A 263 -4.19 8.67 -16.52
CA ALA A 263 -3.29 8.47 -17.65
C ALA A 263 -2.40 9.70 -17.90
N ARG A 264 -2.97 10.91 -17.87
CA ARG A 264 -2.18 12.15 -17.98
C ARG A 264 -1.24 12.34 -16.78
N ALA A 265 -1.75 12.19 -15.58
CA ALA A 265 -0.98 12.40 -14.36
C ALA A 265 0.18 11.41 -14.23
N CYS A 266 0.02 10.15 -14.61
CA CYS A 266 1.11 9.15 -14.51
C CYS A 266 2.29 9.50 -15.44
N ILE A 267 2.05 10.11 -16.60
CA ILE A 267 3.12 10.63 -17.48
C ILE A 267 3.87 11.77 -16.77
N GLU A 268 3.14 12.69 -16.15
CA GLU A 268 3.74 13.81 -15.41
C GLU A 268 4.57 13.33 -14.21
N TRP A 269 4.05 12.36 -13.45
CA TRP A 269 4.78 11.77 -12.32
C TRP A 269 6.03 11.02 -12.75
N ARG A 270 5.95 10.25 -13.86
CA ARG A 270 7.13 9.59 -14.45
C ARG A 270 8.19 10.62 -14.83
N HIS A 271 7.80 11.70 -15.52
CA HIS A 271 8.72 12.77 -15.90
C HIS A 271 9.30 13.51 -14.68
N ALA A 272 8.55 13.62 -13.60
CA ALA A 272 9.05 14.17 -12.34
C ALA A 272 10.05 13.24 -11.64
N GLY A 273 10.09 11.95 -11.98
CA GLY A 273 11.01 10.97 -11.39
C GLY A 273 10.35 9.98 -10.43
N ALA A 274 9.01 9.83 -10.46
CA ALA A 274 8.34 8.78 -9.69
C ALA A 274 8.76 7.39 -10.19
N ALA A 275 9.14 6.53 -9.25
CA ALA A 275 9.61 5.17 -9.49
C ALA A 275 8.48 4.13 -9.54
N MET A 276 7.34 4.41 -8.95
CA MET A 276 6.14 3.59 -9.06
C MET A 276 4.91 4.48 -9.07
N VAL A 277 4.04 4.24 -10.04
CA VAL A 277 2.75 4.92 -10.17
C VAL A 277 1.61 3.90 -10.13
N GLY A 278 0.44 4.32 -9.71
CA GLY A 278 -0.75 3.48 -9.64
C GLY A 278 -1.94 4.30 -9.18
N SER A 279 -2.95 3.63 -8.67
CA SER A 279 -4.15 4.26 -8.17
C SER A 279 -4.63 3.62 -6.86
N CYS A 280 -5.53 4.29 -6.16
CA CYS A 280 -6.11 3.83 -4.92
C CYS A 280 -7.66 3.91 -5.00
N CYS A 281 -8.34 4.13 -3.89
CA CYS A 281 -9.79 4.00 -3.77
C CYS A 281 -10.60 4.67 -4.89
N GLY A 282 -11.66 3.99 -5.32
CA GLY A 282 -12.60 4.46 -6.33
C GLY A 282 -12.17 4.25 -7.77
N THR A 283 -10.99 3.68 -8.03
CA THR A 283 -10.54 3.28 -9.36
C THR A 283 -10.73 1.77 -9.58
N SER A 284 -10.56 1.33 -10.81
CA SER A 284 -10.65 -0.08 -11.22
C SER A 284 -9.48 -0.49 -12.14
N ALA A 285 -9.56 -1.70 -12.68
CA ALA A 285 -8.65 -2.18 -13.71
C ALA A 285 -8.72 -1.33 -15.00
N ILE A 286 -9.81 -0.58 -15.23
CA ILE A 286 -9.95 0.35 -16.36
C ILE A 286 -8.96 1.51 -16.24
N THR A 287 -8.86 2.14 -15.06
CA THR A 287 -7.84 3.17 -14.79
C THR A 287 -6.43 2.59 -14.91
N THR A 288 -6.19 1.38 -14.40
CA THR A 288 -4.88 0.72 -14.54
C THR A 288 -4.50 0.50 -16.00
N ALA A 289 -5.44 0.05 -16.85
CA ALA A 289 -5.22 -0.13 -18.28
C ALA A 289 -4.92 1.19 -19.01
N ALA A 290 -5.64 2.27 -18.69
CA ALA A 290 -5.38 3.58 -19.25
C ALA A 290 -3.99 4.13 -18.86
N MET A 291 -3.55 3.88 -17.62
CA MET A 291 -2.20 4.22 -17.20
C MET A 291 -1.12 3.36 -17.88
N ALA A 292 -1.38 2.05 -18.08
CA ALA A 292 -0.47 1.15 -18.79
C ALA A 292 -0.25 1.61 -20.24
N GLU A 293 -1.33 1.93 -20.97
CA GLU A 293 -1.27 2.48 -22.31
C GLU A 293 -0.46 3.79 -22.36
N ALA A 294 -0.69 4.70 -21.41
CA ALA A 294 0.02 5.98 -21.34
C ALA A 294 1.52 5.84 -21.02
N LEU A 295 1.90 4.74 -20.37
CA LEU A 295 3.29 4.43 -20.01
C LEU A 295 4.01 3.53 -21.02
N ASP A 296 3.32 3.06 -22.07
CA ASP A 296 3.81 2.09 -23.04
C ASP A 296 4.23 0.74 -22.37
N ILE A 297 3.42 0.25 -21.44
CA ILE A 297 3.61 -1.00 -20.68
C ILE A 297 2.70 -2.10 -21.24
#